data_a70f776287406176080458fc722787b5
#
_entry.id   a70f776287406176080458fc722787b5
#
_cell.length_a   1.000
_cell.length_b   1.000
_cell.length_c   1.000
_cell.angle_alpha   90.00
_cell.angle_beta   90.00
_cell.angle_gamma   90.00
#
_symmetry.space_group_name_H-M   'P 1'
#
loop_
_entity.id
_entity.type
_entity.pdbx_description
1 polymer ?
#
loop_
_entity_poly.entity_id
_entity_poly.type
_entity_poly.pdbx_seq_one_letter_code
_entity_poly.pdbx_strand_id
1 'polypeptide(L)'
;MKKLAFIYFLALSVFCTATAQKHYTVVISLDGYRWDYTEWYDTPFMDMMADKGVKSALIPSYPSKTFPNHYSIVTGLYPDHHGIVANSFLDRTTGESFSLGNPEQKINPVYYGGEPVWVTAQKQGLSTAVFYWPGSDVRIGGQYPNTYYMYDRKPRLTIEERLNGVIGQLSLPESQRPDLIMAYYEQPDSYGHEYGPFSKKTRSVIGHIDSLLTDFHAKLVKLPIADRVNLIVLADHGMSWVGAGNSVKIASRLRPEWIEKIDGNLPANIYCRDGFADSVVNALQGLDHARVWKKENVPARLNYGTNQRVGEVIVDPDLGYIIDERDLPGGGMHGFDPACLDMHALFRAMGPDFKHVEIPHFRNVDIYPLLCRLLGIKPADNDGCVEEIAEILK
;
A
#
# COMPACT_ATOMS: atom_id res chain seq x y z
N MET A 1 -39.95 51.21 58.02
CA MET A 1 -39.99 49.92 57.29
C MET A 1 -39.15 50.07 56.02
N LYS A 2 -37.90 49.57 56.02
CA LYS A 2 -37.01 49.65 54.87
C LYS A 2 -37.10 48.32 54.11
N LYS A 3 -37.51 48.39 52.83
CA LYS A 3 -37.54 47.22 51.93
C LYS A 3 -36.14 47.02 51.32
N LEU A 4 -35.51 45.91 51.63
CA LEU A 4 -34.29 45.44 50.97
C LEU A 4 -34.70 44.79 49.66
N ALA A 5 -34.21 45.31 48.54
CA ALA A 5 -34.29 44.67 47.21
C ALA A 5 -33.07 43.77 47.03
N PHE A 6 -33.29 42.43 46.89
CA PHE A 6 -32.25 41.46 46.54
C PHE A 6 -32.16 41.40 45.02
N ILE A 7 -31.04 41.84 44.44
CA ILE A 7 -30.73 41.69 43.02
C ILE A 7 -29.97 40.39 42.87
N TYR A 8 -30.63 39.39 42.22
CA TYR A 8 -29.97 38.16 41.80
C TYR A 8 -29.17 38.43 40.51
N PHE A 9 -27.86 38.36 40.60
CA PHE A 9 -26.95 38.34 39.45
C PHE A 9 -26.91 36.88 38.93
N LEU A 10 -27.59 36.60 37.81
CA LEU A 10 -27.49 35.33 37.09
C LEU A 10 -26.21 35.39 36.26
N ALA A 11 -25.11 34.79 36.75
CA ALA A 11 -23.90 34.61 35.96
C ALA A 11 -24.14 33.52 34.91
N LEU A 12 -24.36 33.91 33.64
CA LEU A 12 -24.36 33.00 32.50
C LEU A 12 -22.90 32.59 32.24
N SER A 13 -22.49 31.41 32.72
CA SER A 13 -21.25 30.78 32.30
C SER A 13 -21.42 30.26 30.87
N VAL A 14 -20.92 31.00 29.90
CA VAL A 14 -20.75 30.53 28.53
C VAL A 14 -19.65 29.46 28.56
N PHE A 15 -20.06 28.20 28.59
CA PHE A 15 -19.15 27.11 28.29
C PHE A 15 -18.79 27.19 26.80
N CYS A 16 -17.67 27.84 26.49
CA CYS A 16 -17.04 27.75 25.19
C CYS A 16 -16.46 26.35 25.10
N THR A 17 -17.21 25.39 24.58
CA THR A 17 -16.66 24.09 24.16
C THR A 17 -15.72 24.41 23.00
N ALA A 18 -14.41 24.42 23.27
CA ALA A 18 -13.42 24.39 22.21
C ALA A 18 -13.67 23.09 21.41
N THR A 19 -14.37 23.18 20.28
CA THR A 19 -14.43 22.08 19.33
C THR A 19 -13.01 21.83 18.86
N ALA A 20 -12.50 20.61 19.06
CA ALA A 20 -11.19 20.24 18.54
C ALA A 20 -11.14 20.58 17.05
N GLN A 21 -10.10 21.28 16.65
CA GLN A 21 -9.93 21.71 15.25
C GLN A 21 -9.87 20.48 14.36
N LYS A 22 -10.70 20.43 13.33
CA LYS A 22 -10.76 19.31 12.38
C LYS A 22 -9.46 19.25 11.56
N HIS A 23 -8.81 18.09 11.54
CA HIS A 23 -7.65 17.80 10.71
C HIS A 23 -8.06 17.03 9.45
N TYR A 24 -7.24 17.13 8.41
CA TYR A 24 -7.40 16.46 7.13
C TYR A 24 -6.19 15.56 6.89
N THR A 25 -6.37 14.43 6.25
CA THR A 25 -5.29 13.49 5.97
C THR A 25 -5.08 13.33 4.47
N VAL A 26 -3.85 13.51 4.02
CA VAL A 26 -3.41 13.28 2.64
C VAL A 26 -2.39 12.15 2.64
N VAL A 27 -2.60 11.14 1.79
CA VAL A 27 -1.69 10.02 1.58
C VAL A 27 -1.27 9.97 0.12
N ILE A 28 0.02 10.02 -0.14
CA ILE A 28 0.61 9.88 -1.48
C ILE A 28 1.43 8.59 -1.50
N SER A 29 1.09 7.66 -2.40
CA SER A 29 1.84 6.43 -2.61
C SER A 29 2.67 6.52 -3.89
N LEU A 30 3.95 6.18 -3.78
CA LEU A 30 4.94 6.13 -4.85
C LEU A 30 5.35 4.67 -5.05
N ASP A 31 4.80 4.00 -6.07
CA ASP A 31 5.01 2.57 -6.31
C ASP A 31 6.50 2.21 -6.42
N GLY A 32 6.91 1.19 -5.67
CA GLY A 32 8.27 0.67 -5.72
C GLY A 32 9.35 1.60 -5.17
N TYR A 33 8.98 2.62 -4.38
CA TYR A 33 9.95 3.54 -3.79
C TYR A 33 10.61 2.90 -2.57
N ARG A 34 11.82 2.39 -2.73
CA ARG A 34 12.64 1.79 -1.66
C ARG A 34 12.87 2.76 -0.50
N TRP A 35 12.91 2.20 0.71
CA TRP A 35 13.16 2.97 1.94
C TRP A 35 14.49 3.75 1.95
N ASP A 36 15.51 3.21 1.26
CA ASP A 36 16.88 3.72 1.25
C ASP A 36 17.24 4.56 0.02
N TYR A 37 16.30 4.82 -0.91
CA TYR A 37 16.55 5.74 -2.03
C TYR A 37 16.91 7.16 -1.57
N THR A 38 16.39 7.59 -0.43
CA THR A 38 16.71 8.89 0.17
C THR A 38 18.14 8.97 0.74
N GLU A 39 18.76 7.81 0.99
CA GLU A 39 20.16 7.75 1.43
C GLU A 39 21.14 7.79 0.22
N TRP A 40 20.68 7.41 -0.96
CA TRP A 40 21.53 7.31 -2.16
C TRP A 40 21.36 8.45 -3.14
N TYR A 41 20.23 9.12 -3.08
CA TYR A 41 19.86 10.14 -4.04
C TYR A 41 19.50 11.45 -3.34
N ASP A 42 19.72 12.54 -4.04
CA ASP A 42 19.35 13.87 -3.57
C ASP A 42 17.83 14.03 -3.62
N THR A 43 17.19 14.10 -2.47
CA THR A 43 15.74 14.14 -2.28
C THR A 43 15.36 15.15 -1.21
N PRO A 44 15.60 16.47 -1.45
CA PRO A 44 15.45 17.49 -0.43
C PRO A 44 14.04 17.62 0.16
N PHE A 45 13.00 17.24 -0.59
CA PHE A 45 11.65 17.20 -0.04
C PHE A 45 11.48 16.07 0.99
N MET A 46 11.95 14.86 0.68
CA MET A 46 11.87 13.73 1.61
C MET A 46 12.72 13.96 2.85
N ASP A 47 13.87 14.62 2.69
CA ASP A 47 14.75 15.02 3.82
C ASP A 47 14.05 16.05 4.71
N MET A 48 13.41 17.05 4.10
CA MET A 48 12.61 18.03 4.84
C MET A 48 11.45 17.38 5.61
N MET A 49 10.80 16.38 5.03
CA MET A 49 9.75 15.62 5.73
C MET A 49 10.30 14.84 6.92
N ALA A 50 11.48 14.22 6.76
CA ALA A 50 12.18 13.53 7.85
C ALA A 50 12.57 14.49 8.98
N ASP A 51 13.12 15.65 8.63
CA ASP A 51 13.55 16.69 9.57
C ASP A 51 12.42 17.37 10.34
N LYS A 52 11.19 17.33 9.83
CA LYS A 52 10.02 17.98 10.45
C LYS A 52 8.97 17.04 10.99
N GLY A 53 9.08 15.76 10.72
CA GLY A 53 8.07 14.78 11.02
C GLY A 53 8.63 13.40 11.32
N VAL A 54 8.02 12.39 10.76
CA VAL A 54 8.35 10.98 10.98
C VAL A 54 9.23 10.45 9.85
N LYS A 55 10.38 9.87 10.24
CA LYS A 55 11.22 9.04 9.35
C LYS A 55 11.06 7.58 9.75
N SER A 56 10.66 6.73 8.81
CA SER A 56 10.60 5.29 8.97
C SER A 56 10.54 4.60 7.60
N ALA A 57 10.31 3.29 7.59
CA ALA A 57 10.02 2.51 6.41
C ALA A 57 8.95 1.47 6.70
N LEU A 58 8.28 0.98 5.65
CA LEU A 58 7.27 -0.06 5.74
C LEU A 58 7.89 -1.41 5.40
N ILE A 59 7.59 -2.41 6.23
CA ILE A 59 7.78 -3.82 5.92
C ILE A 59 6.54 -4.24 5.11
N PRO A 60 6.69 -4.60 3.82
CA PRO A 60 5.54 -5.01 3.02
C PRO A 60 4.98 -6.36 3.48
N SER A 61 3.73 -6.64 3.10
CA SER A 61 3.14 -7.97 3.22
C SER A 61 3.70 -8.91 2.15
N TYR A 62 3.76 -10.22 2.44
CA TYR A 62 4.14 -11.21 1.44
C TYR A 62 2.93 -11.66 0.59
N PRO A 63 3.10 -11.77 -0.75
CA PRO A 63 4.28 -11.37 -1.52
C PRO A 63 4.38 -9.84 -1.65
N SER A 64 5.60 -9.30 -1.69
CA SER A 64 5.84 -7.87 -1.81
C SER A 64 5.53 -7.34 -3.24
N LYS A 65 4.25 -7.44 -3.61
CA LYS A 65 3.67 -7.07 -4.93
C LYS A 65 2.72 -5.88 -4.78
N THR A 66 2.56 -5.13 -5.87
CA THR A 66 1.80 -3.87 -5.91
C THR A 66 0.37 -4.00 -5.38
N PHE A 67 -0.45 -4.83 -5.99
CA PHE A 67 -1.88 -4.90 -5.62
C PHE A 67 -2.10 -5.47 -4.22
N PRO A 68 -1.49 -6.60 -3.83
CA PRO A 68 -1.59 -7.09 -2.45
C PRO A 68 -1.23 -6.01 -1.43
N ASN A 69 -0.12 -5.30 -1.63
CA ASN A 69 0.38 -4.36 -0.62
C ASN A 69 -0.42 -3.05 -0.57
N HIS A 70 -0.81 -2.47 -1.71
CA HIS A 70 -1.70 -1.30 -1.69
C HIS A 70 -3.04 -1.62 -1.03
N TYR A 71 -3.55 -2.85 -1.22
CA TYR A 71 -4.81 -3.25 -0.62
C TYR A 71 -4.63 -3.60 0.87
N SER A 72 -3.50 -4.16 1.28
CA SER A 72 -3.12 -4.31 2.69
C SER A 72 -3.03 -2.96 3.42
N ILE A 73 -2.42 -1.93 2.82
CA ILE A 73 -2.30 -0.58 3.38
C ILE A 73 -3.68 0.03 3.70
N VAL A 74 -4.68 -0.23 2.88
CA VAL A 74 -6.01 0.40 3.05
C VAL A 74 -7.03 -0.45 3.81
N THR A 75 -6.75 -1.75 4.03
CA THR A 75 -7.62 -2.65 4.79
C THR A 75 -7.04 -3.07 6.13
N GLY A 76 -5.71 -2.92 6.30
CA GLY A 76 -5.00 -3.45 7.46
C GLY A 76 -4.94 -4.97 7.50
N LEU A 77 -5.27 -5.65 6.40
CA LEU A 77 -5.28 -7.10 6.32
C LEU A 77 -4.10 -7.61 5.50
N TYR A 78 -3.59 -8.79 5.86
CA TYR A 78 -2.63 -9.49 5.01
C TYR A 78 -3.29 -10.02 3.73
N PRO A 79 -2.53 -10.27 2.64
CA PRO A 79 -3.05 -10.80 1.38
C PRO A 79 -3.91 -12.05 1.52
N ASP A 80 -3.54 -12.94 2.44
CA ASP A 80 -4.32 -14.15 2.77
C ASP A 80 -5.72 -13.83 3.33
N HIS A 81 -5.86 -12.73 4.07
CA HIS A 81 -7.11 -12.33 4.71
C HIS A 81 -8.00 -11.48 3.81
N HIS A 82 -7.41 -10.57 3.03
CA HIS A 82 -8.21 -9.76 2.10
C HIS A 82 -8.43 -10.39 0.72
N GLY A 83 -7.72 -11.49 0.40
CA GLY A 83 -7.97 -12.31 -0.77
C GLY A 83 -7.33 -11.87 -2.08
N ILE A 84 -6.66 -10.71 -2.15
CA ILE A 84 -5.79 -10.32 -3.27
C ILE A 84 -4.40 -10.91 -2.97
N VAL A 85 -4.25 -12.20 -3.21
CA VAL A 85 -3.07 -12.97 -2.78
C VAL A 85 -1.83 -12.75 -3.66
N ALA A 86 -2.01 -12.22 -4.87
CA ALA A 86 -0.94 -11.87 -5.82
C ALA A 86 -1.47 -10.88 -6.86
N ASN A 87 -0.60 -10.42 -7.79
CA ASN A 87 -1.02 -9.63 -8.96
C ASN A 87 -1.79 -10.47 -10.01
N SER A 88 -1.70 -11.80 -9.91
CA SER A 88 -2.52 -12.77 -10.64
C SER A 88 -2.67 -14.05 -9.81
N PHE A 89 -3.83 -14.68 -9.88
CA PHE A 89 -4.13 -15.95 -9.19
C PHE A 89 -5.35 -16.64 -9.79
N LEU A 90 -5.47 -17.95 -9.58
CA LEU A 90 -6.66 -18.73 -9.90
C LEU A 90 -7.61 -18.71 -8.69
N ASP A 91 -8.87 -18.33 -8.90
CA ASP A 91 -9.95 -18.50 -7.93
C ASP A 91 -10.78 -19.74 -8.29
N ARG A 92 -10.54 -20.82 -7.57
CA ARG A 92 -11.27 -22.08 -7.81
C ARG A 92 -12.75 -22.02 -7.46
N THR A 93 -13.17 -21.03 -6.67
CA THR A 93 -14.60 -20.86 -6.34
C THR A 93 -15.39 -20.39 -7.56
N THR A 94 -14.78 -19.51 -8.36
CA THR A 94 -15.38 -19.00 -9.60
C THR A 94 -14.93 -19.77 -10.83
N GLY A 95 -13.83 -20.51 -10.74
CA GLY A 95 -13.13 -21.12 -11.87
C GLY A 95 -12.38 -20.13 -12.76
N GLU A 96 -12.30 -18.86 -12.36
CA GLU A 96 -11.68 -17.77 -13.11
C GLU A 96 -10.32 -17.38 -12.55
N SER A 97 -9.52 -16.73 -13.37
CA SER A 97 -8.23 -16.18 -12.95
C SER A 97 -8.30 -14.67 -12.81
N PHE A 98 -7.96 -14.16 -11.63
CA PHE A 98 -7.69 -12.74 -11.46
C PHE A 98 -6.37 -12.35 -12.13
N SER A 99 -6.32 -11.19 -12.76
CA SER A 99 -5.09 -10.62 -13.30
C SER A 99 -5.20 -9.10 -13.43
N LEU A 100 -4.14 -8.38 -13.11
CA LEU A 100 -4.03 -6.94 -13.34
C LEU A 100 -4.15 -6.56 -14.82
N GLY A 101 -3.79 -7.49 -15.72
CA GLY A 101 -3.93 -7.31 -17.16
C GLY A 101 -5.36 -7.44 -17.67
N ASN A 102 -6.31 -7.91 -16.85
CA ASN A 102 -7.73 -8.03 -17.20
C ASN A 102 -8.54 -6.94 -16.47
N PRO A 103 -8.97 -5.87 -17.17
CA PRO A 103 -9.69 -4.76 -16.56
C PRO A 103 -11.03 -5.18 -15.91
N GLU A 104 -11.74 -6.15 -16.49
CA GLU A 104 -13.05 -6.59 -15.98
C GLU A 104 -12.90 -7.35 -14.65
N GLN A 105 -11.90 -8.22 -14.55
CA GLN A 105 -11.61 -8.96 -13.32
C GLN A 105 -11.06 -8.04 -12.24
N LYS A 106 -10.18 -7.12 -12.61
CA LYS A 106 -9.58 -6.15 -11.69
C LYS A 106 -10.61 -5.30 -10.94
N ILE A 107 -11.73 -4.96 -11.56
CA ILE A 107 -12.82 -4.20 -10.93
C ILE A 107 -13.95 -5.07 -10.35
N ASN A 108 -13.84 -6.39 -10.38
CA ASN A 108 -14.85 -7.28 -9.86
C ASN A 108 -14.74 -7.38 -8.31
N PRO A 109 -15.75 -6.92 -7.54
CA PRO A 109 -15.69 -6.87 -6.09
C PRO A 109 -15.57 -8.25 -5.41
N VAL A 110 -15.86 -9.35 -6.10
CA VAL A 110 -15.77 -10.71 -5.55
C VAL A 110 -14.35 -11.06 -5.06
N TYR A 111 -13.32 -10.41 -5.63
CA TYR A 111 -11.94 -10.66 -5.27
C TYR A 111 -11.47 -9.90 -4.03
N TYR A 112 -12.18 -8.84 -3.61
CA TYR A 112 -11.76 -7.86 -2.61
C TYR A 112 -12.44 -8.10 -1.26
N GLY A 113 -11.78 -8.82 -0.37
CA GLY A 113 -12.23 -9.01 1.01
C GLY A 113 -11.82 -7.83 1.91
N GLY A 114 -12.38 -7.81 3.11
CA GLY A 114 -12.13 -6.73 4.07
C GLY A 114 -12.86 -5.43 3.75
N GLU A 115 -12.52 -4.39 4.50
CA GLU A 115 -13.14 -3.07 4.38
C GLU A 115 -12.07 -1.99 4.21
N PRO A 116 -11.90 -1.41 3.02
CA PRO A 116 -10.90 -0.38 2.82
C PRO A 116 -11.29 0.93 3.52
N VAL A 117 -10.29 1.72 3.90
CA VAL A 117 -10.42 2.93 4.72
C VAL A 117 -11.44 3.94 4.19
N TRP A 118 -11.61 4.05 2.88
CA TRP A 118 -12.63 4.94 2.30
C TRP A 118 -14.06 4.44 2.56
N VAL A 119 -14.28 3.14 2.66
CA VAL A 119 -15.59 2.56 3.04
C VAL A 119 -15.82 2.75 4.52
N THR A 120 -14.82 2.46 5.36
CA THR A 120 -14.86 2.67 6.81
C THR A 120 -15.16 4.13 7.16
N ALA A 121 -14.49 5.07 6.49
CA ALA A 121 -14.69 6.51 6.66
C ALA A 121 -16.13 6.93 6.29
N GLN A 122 -16.63 6.52 5.13
CA GLN A 122 -17.98 6.86 4.69
C GLN A 122 -19.08 6.28 5.58
N LYS A 123 -18.93 5.04 6.05
CA LYS A 123 -19.85 4.42 7.01
C LYS A 123 -19.97 5.22 8.32
N GLN A 124 -18.92 5.99 8.65
CA GLN A 124 -18.88 6.82 9.86
C GLN A 124 -19.06 8.32 9.55
N GLY A 125 -19.58 8.67 8.38
CA GLY A 125 -20.01 10.02 8.02
C GLY A 125 -18.90 10.94 7.48
N LEU A 126 -17.72 10.41 7.19
CA LEU A 126 -16.62 11.15 6.58
C LEU A 126 -16.64 11.03 5.05
N SER A 127 -15.98 11.96 4.38
CA SER A 127 -15.86 11.97 2.92
C SER A 127 -14.43 11.73 2.46
N THR A 128 -14.28 11.09 1.28
CA THR A 128 -13.00 10.65 0.76
C THR A 128 -12.82 10.99 -0.71
N ALA A 129 -11.61 11.33 -1.12
CA ALA A 129 -11.22 11.50 -2.52
C ALA A 129 -9.99 10.64 -2.81
N VAL A 130 -10.08 9.78 -3.82
CA VAL A 130 -9.03 8.79 -4.12
C VAL A 130 -8.65 8.83 -5.59
N PHE A 131 -7.36 9.09 -5.85
CA PHE A 131 -6.78 9.19 -7.20
C PHE A 131 -6.03 7.89 -7.51
N TYR A 132 -6.67 6.99 -8.28
CA TYR A 132 -6.07 5.78 -8.85
C TYR A 132 -5.51 4.74 -7.86
N TRP A 133 -5.81 4.82 -6.57
CA TRP A 133 -5.35 3.81 -5.63
C TRP A 133 -5.89 2.43 -5.99
N PRO A 134 -5.07 1.34 -5.98
CA PRO A 134 -5.54 -0.01 -6.26
C PRO A 134 -6.77 -0.39 -5.44
N GLY A 135 -7.85 -0.79 -6.13
CA GLY A 135 -9.14 -1.13 -5.52
C GLY A 135 -10.10 0.06 -5.32
N SER A 136 -9.69 1.32 -5.55
CA SER A 136 -10.58 2.48 -5.37
C SER A 136 -11.65 2.61 -6.47
N ASP A 137 -11.44 1.98 -7.61
CA ASP A 137 -12.39 1.90 -8.72
C ASP A 137 -13.25 0.62 -8.68
N VAL A 138 -13.24 -0.07 -7.53
CA VAL A 138 -14.05 -1.26 -7.25
C VAL A 138 -15.17 -0.92 -6.27
N ARG A 139 -16.37 -1.44 -6.50
CA ARG A 139 -17.53 -1.21 -5.62
C ARG A 139 -17.50 -2.13 -4.41
N ILE A 140 -16.58 -1.87 -3.47
CA ILE A 140 -16.38 -2.67 -2.27
C ILE A 140 -17.39 -2.30 -1.20
N GLY A 141 -18.02 -3.28 -0.56
CA GLY A 141 -19.07 -3.03 0.44
C GLY A 141 -20.25 -2.22 -0.12
N GLY A 142 -20.48 -2.26 -1.44
CA GLY A 142 -21.53 -1.51 -2.13
C GLY A 142 -21.20 -0.04 -2.40
N GLN A 143 -19.99 0.42 -2.11
CA GLN A 143 -19.59 1.84 -2.18
C GLN A 143 -18.30 2.05 -2.98
N TYR A 144 -18.18 3.22 -3.60
CA TYR A 144 -16.94 3.79 -4.11
C TYR A 144 -16.51 4.94 -3.18
N PRO A 145 -15.25 5.42 -3.23
CA PRO A 145 -14.90 6.72 -2.63
C PRO A 145 -15.82 7.83 -3.18
N ASN A 146 -16.07 8.92 -2.42
CA ASN A 146 -16.94 10.00 -2.88
C ASN A 146 -16.42 10.66 -4.18
N THR A 147 -15.09 10.73 -4.32
CA THR A 147 -14.42 11.08 -5.58
C THR A 147 -13.40 9.99 -5.89
N TYR A 148 -13.45 9.43 -7.09
CA TYR A 148 -12.49 8.42 -7.55
C TYR A 148 -12.26 8.49 -9.05
N TYR A 149 -11.21 7.82 -9.52
CA TYR A 149 -10.82 7.77 -10.93
C TYR A 149 -10.62 6.32 -11.35
N MET A 150 -11.22 5.94 -12.49
CA MET A 150 -11.06 4.63 -13.10
C MET A 150 -9.66 4.50 -13.70
N TYR A 151 -8.85 3.57 -13.19
CA TYR A 151 -7.44 3.43 -13.59
C TYR A 151 -7.27 3.14 -15.10
N ASP A 152 -8.13 2.30 -15.67
CA ASP A 152 -8.04 1.89 -17.07
C ASP A 152 -8.68 2.89 -18.04
N ARG A 153 -9.37 3.90 -17.54
CA ARG A 153 -9.94 4.95 -18.37
C ARG A 153 -8.85 5.93 -18.83
N LYS A 154 -8.74 6.11 -20.13
CA LYS A 154 -7.75 7.03 -20.75
C LYS A 154 -8.41 8.36 -21.16
N PRO A 155 -7.67 9.50 -21.17
CA PRO A 155 -6.30 9.62 -20.65
C PRO A 155 -6.28 9.59 -19.12
N ARG A 156 -5.21 9.04 -18.53
CA ARG A 156 -4.95 9.13 -17.10
C ARG A 156 -4.30 10.46 -16.78
N LEU A 157 -4.60 11.01 -15.61
CA LEU A 157 -3.92 12.19 -15.09
C LEU A 157 -2.44 11.89 -14.84
N THR A 158 -1.58 12.84 -15.18
CA THR A 158 -0.15 12.82 -14.81
C THR A 158 -0.01 12.95 -13.29
N ILE A 159 1.19 12.70 -12.74
CA ILE A 159 1.43 12.93 -11.31
C ILE A 159 1.17 14.39 -10.93
N GLU A 160 1.63 15.34 -11.72
CA GLU A 160 1.42 16.76 -11.47
C GLU A 160 -0.08 17.11 -11.44
N GLU A 161 -0.87 16.59 -12.37
CA GLU A 161 -2.32 16.77 -12.38
C GLU A 161 -3.00 16.13 -11.17
N ARG A 162 -2.53 14.96 -10.72
CA ARG A 162 -3.02 14.30 -9.49
C ARG A 162 -2.70 15.17 -8.26
N LEU A 163 -1.46 15.64 -8.13
CA LEU A 163 -1.05 16.52 -7.02
C LEU A 163 -1.83 17.84 -7.03
N ASN A 164 -2.05 18.44 -8.21
CA ASN A 164 -2.91 19.61 -8.35
C ASN A 164 -4.37 19.30 -8.00
N GLY A 165 -4.85 18.09 -8.32
CA GLY A 165 -6.15 17.58 -7.91
C GLY A 165 -6.30 17.48 -6.38
N VAL A 166 -5.27 17.00 -5.68
CA VAL A 166 -5.22 16.98 -4.21
C VAL A 166 -5.33 18.39 -3.63
N ILE A 167 -4.58 19.37 -4.17
CA ILE A 167 -4.69 20.79 -3.77
C ILE A 167 -6.10 21.31 -4.05
N GLY A 168 -6.69 20.96 -5.21
CA GLY A 168 -8.07 21.32 -5.55
C GLY A 168 -9.09 20.81 -4.53
N GLN A 169 -8.97 19.53 -4.11
CA GLN A 169 -9.83 18.95 -3.07
C GLN A 169 -9.67 19.66 -1.72
N LEU A 170 -8.43 19.95 -1.29
CA LEU A 170 -8.15 20.69 -0.07
C LEU A 170 -8.66 22.13 -0.09
N SER A 171 -8.80 22.74 -1.28
CA SER A 171 -9.28 24.12 -1.48
C SER A 171 -10.80 24.25 -1.44
N LEU A 172 -11.54 23.15 -1.44
CA LEU A 172 -13.01 23.17 -1.38
C LEU A 172 -13.49 23.81 -0.05
N PRO A 173 -14.71 24.40 -0.03
CA PRO A 173 -15.36 24.79 1.21
C PRO A 173 -15.40 23.62 2.20
N GLU A 174 -15.34 23.91 3.50
CA GLU A 174 -15.24 22.88 4.56
C GLU A 174 -16.34 21.80 4.45
N SER A 175 -17.55 22.18 4.09
CA SER A 175 -18.69 21.25 3.92
C SER A 175 -18.56 20.28 2.73
N GLN A 176 -17.62 20.55 1.82
CA GLN A 176 -17.38 19.74 0.60
C GLN A 176 -15.98 19.11 0.59
N ARG A 177 -15.11 19.55 1.51
CA ARG A 177 -13.71 19.12 1.56
C ARG A 177 -13.61 17.69 2.11
N PRO A 178 -12.98 16.76 1.39
CA PRO A 178 -12.75 15.41 1.88
C PRO A 178 -11.91 15.39 3.15
N ASP A 179 -12.25 14.47 4.05
CA ASP A 179 -11.51 14.21 5.29
C ASP A 179 -10.22 13.45 5.01
N LEU A 180 -10.28 12.53 4.03
CA LEU A 180 -9.16 11.73 3.55
C LEU A 180 -8.99 11.92 2.05
N ILE A 181 -7.77 12.24 1.63
CA ILE A 181 -7.40 12.30 0.22
C ILE A 181 -6.24 11.35 -0.02
N MET A 182 -6.37 10.46 -0.98
CA MET A 182 -5.32 9.49 -1.33
C MET A 182 -4.96 9.62 -2.80
N ALA A 183 -3.67 9.51 -3.12
CA ALA A 183 -3.18 9.54 -4.50
C ALA A 183 -2.10 8.48 -4.69
N TYR A 184 -2.25 7.68 -5.74
CA TYR A 184 -1.27 6.69 -6.16
C TYR A 184 -0.55 7.15 -7.41
N TYR A 185 0.73 6.82 -7.49
CA TYR A 185 1.57 7.09 -8.65
C TYR A 185 2.49 5.90 -8.95
N GLU A 186 2.56 5.51 -10.25
CA GLU A 186 3.18 4.29 -10.75
C GLU A 186 4.72 4.33 -10.79
N GLN A 187 5.34 5.42 -10.37
CA GLN A 187 6.78 5.60 -10.37
C GLN A 187 7.30 5.68 -8.93
N PRO A 188 8.53 5.23 -8.69
CA PRO A 188 9.59 4.84 -9.63
C PRO A 188 9.57 3.39 -10.11
N ASP A 189 8.54 2.56 -9.77
CA ASP A 189 8.49 1.12 -10.04
C ASP A 189 8.83 0.74 -11.49
N SER A 190 8.17 1.36 -12.46
CA SER A 190 8.39 1.04 -13.88
C SER A 190 9.84 1.28 -14.31
N TYR A 191 10.49 2.34 -13.79
CA TYR A 191 11.91 2.60 -14.04
C TYR A 191 12.81 1.61 -13.31
N GLY A 192 12.41 1.21 -12.09
CA GLY A 192 13.06 0.15 -11.34
C GLY A 192 13.11 -1.15 -12.13
N HIS A 193 11.98 -1.56 -12.68
CA HIS A 193 11.87 -2.76 -13.52
C HIS A 193 12.75 -2.69 -14.77
N GLU A 194 12.65 -1.58 -15.53
CA GLU A 194 13.32 -1.47 -16.83
C GLU A 194 14.83 -1.24 -16.71
N TYR A 195 15.26 -0.41 -15.77
CA TYR A 195 16.65 0.03 -15.68
C TYR A 195 17.39 -0.45 -14.43
N GLY A 196 16.68 -1.04 -13.48
CA GLY A 196 17.19 -1.44 -12.17
C GLY A 196 17.15 -0.32 -11.12
N PRO A 197 17.18 -0.68 -9.82
CA PRO A 197 17.03 0.26 -8.72
C PRO A 197 18.16 1.28 -8.61
N PHE A 198 19.37 0.93 -9.11
CA PHE A 198 20.57 1.75 -8.97
C PHE A 198 20.93 2.54 -10.22
N SER A 199 20.10 2.54 -11.24
CA SER A 199 20.40 3.16 -12.52
C SER A 199 20.31 4.69 -12.48
N LYS A 200 21.02 5.35 -13.41
CA LYS A 200 20.90 6.80 -13.60
C LYS A 200 19.46 7.21 -13.97
N LYS A 201 18.71 6.34 -14.64
CA LYS A 201 17.33 6.59 -15.05
C LYS A 201 16.40 6.57 -13.83
N THR A 202 16.55 5.57 -12.96
CA THR A 202 15.80 5.48 -11.71
C THR A 202 16.13 6.65 -10.79
N ARG A 203 17.41 7.02 -10.67
CA ARG A 203 17.81 8.24 -9.96
C ARG A 203 17.11 9.49 -10.50
N SER A 204 17.09 9.65 -11.82
CA SER A 204 16.48 10.82 -12.46
C SER A 204 14.99 10.94 -12.20
N VAL A 205 14.22 9.82 -12.24
CA VAL A 205 12.78 9.85 -11.96
C VAL A 205 12.51 10.12 -10.48
N ILE A 206 13.34 9.61 -9.56
CA ILE A 206 13.22 9.90 -8.12
C ILE A 206 13.42 11.39 -7.85
N GLY A 207 14.47 12.02 -8.41
CA GLY A 207 14.69 13.46 -8.28
C GLY A 207 13.56 14.30 -8.92
N HIS A 208 12.99 13.83 -10.03
CA HIS A 208 11.82 14.48 -10.63
C HIS A 208 10.57 14.40 -9.71
N ILE A 209 10.30 13.24 -9.14
CA ILE A 209 9.20 13.05 -8.18
C ILE A 209 9.39 13.98 -6.98
N ASP A 210 10.60 14.04 -6.41
CA ASP A 210 10.92 14.91 -5.27
C ASP A 210 10.69 16.39 -5.59
N SER A 211 11.05 16.83 -6.81
CA SER A 211 10.77 18.19 -7.30
C SER A 211 9.27 18.48 -7.38
N LEU A 212 8.47 17.54 -7.92
CA LEU A 212 7.02 17.70 -8.00
C LEU A 212 6.36 17.75 -6.62
N LEU A 213 6.87 16.98 -5.67
CA LEU A 213 6.39 17.03 -4.27
C LEU A 213 6.82 18.32 -3.57
N THR A 214 7.98 18.90 -3.91
CA THR A 214 8.39 20.23 -3.46
C THR A 214 7.39 21.30 -3.94
N ASP A 215 7.02 21.27 -5.22
CA ASP A 215 6.04 22.19 -5.79
C ASP A 215 4.64 22.01 -5.21
N PHE A 216 4.24 20.75 -4.98
CA PHE A 216 3.00 20.41 -4.28
C PHE A 216 2.98 21.01 -2.87
N HIS A 217 4.04 20.81 -2.09
CA HIS A 217 4.16 21.35 -0.74
C HIS A 217 4.15 22.87 -0.72
N ALA A 218 4.83 23.51 -1.67
CA ALA A 218 4.80 24.97 -1.81
C ALA A 218 3.40 25.53 -2.10
N LYS A 219 2.50 24.75 -2.71
CA LYS A 219 1.09 25.08 -2.88
C LYS A 219 0.29 24.78 -1.61
N LEU A 220 0.55 23.64 -0.96
CA LEU A 220 -0.12 23.20 0.26
C LEU A 220 0.03 24.23 1.39
N VAL A 221 1.24 24.71 1.65
CA VAL A 221 1.51 25.68 2.74
C VAL A 221 0.86 27.05 2.54
N LYS A 222 0.37 27.35 1.35
CA LYS A 222 -0.39 28.59 1.05
C LYS A 222 -1.88 28.46 1.34
N LEU A 223 -2.38 27.25 1.58
CA LEU A 223 -3.79 27.06 1.91
C LEU A 223 -4.10 27.55 3.32
N PRO A 224 -5.27 28.17 3.56
CA PRO A 224 -5.67 28.62 4.89
C PRO A 224 -5.76 27.54 5.96
N ILE A 225 -5.74 26.27 5.53
CA ILE A 225 -5.83 25.07 6.38
C ILE A 225 -4.52 24.28 6.45
N ALA A 226 -3.41 24.85 5.99
CA ALA A 226 -2.13 24.13 5.88
C ALA A 226 -1.68 23.53 7.22
N ASP A 227 -1.92 24.22 8.33
CA ASP A 227 -1.65 23.79 9.70
C ASP A 227 -2.58 22.66 10.22
N ARG A 228 -3.60 22.30 9.42
CA ARG A 228 -4.60 21.28 9.72
C ARG A 228 -4.43 20.02 8.86
N VAL A 229 -3.39 19.94 8.04
CA VAL A 229 -3.19 18.84 7.10
C VAL A 229 -2.08 17.91 7.58
N ASN A 230 -2.41 16.64 7.77
CA ASN A 230 -1.47 15.55 7.87
C ASN A 230 -1.09 15.09 6.47
N LEU A 231 0.20 15.06 6.17
CA LEU A 231 0.75 14.56 4.90
C LEU A 231 1.56 13.31 5.17
N ILE A 232 1.20 12.23 4.51
CA ILE A 232 1.91 10.95 4.50
C ILE A 232 2.38 10.67 3.08
N VAL A 233 3.67 10.38 2.90
CA VAL A 233 4.25 9.87 1.66
C VAL A 233 4.82 8.48 1.95
N LEU A 234 4.35 7.49 1.22
CA LEU A 234 4.72 6.10 1.42
C LEU A 234 4.88 5.35 0.09
N ALA A 235 5.33 4.11 0.17
CA ALA A 235 5.30 3.17 -0.93
C ALA A 235 4.76 1.81 -0.45
N ASP A 236 4.46 0.95 -1.38
CA ASP A 236 3.89 -0.38 -1.15
C ASP A 236 4.96 -1.46 -0.99
N HIS A 237 6.07 -1.34 -1.70
CA HIS A 237 7.24 -2.21 -1.63
C HIS A 237 8.50 -1.48 -2.13
N GLY A 238 9.63 -2.16 -1.99
CA GLY A 238 10.91 -1.75 -2.57
C GLY A 238 11.16 -2.40 -3.93
N MET A 239 12.45 -2.58 -4.28
CA MET A 239 12.90 -3.10 -5.56
C MET A 239 14.29 -3.71 -5.39
N SER A 240 14.52 -4.90 -5.95
CA SER A 240 15.83 -5.54 -5.98
C SER A 240 16.29 -5.81 -7.41
N TRP A 241 17.56 -6.06 -7.59
CA TRP A 241 18.13 -6.43 -8.90
C TRP A 241 18.11 -7.95 -9.09
N VAL A 242 17.59 -8.41 -10.22
CA VAL A 242 17.74 -9.79 -10.69
C VAL A 242 18.77 -9.82 -11.79
N GLY A 243 19.81 -10.62 -11.63
CA GLY A 243 20.90 -10.74 -12.60
C GLY A 243 20.46 -11.39 -13.91
N ALA A 244 21.16 -11.08 -14.99
CA ALA A 244 20.94 -11.76 -16.27
C ALA A 244 21.20 -13.27 -16.11
N GLY A 245 20.26 -14.10 -16.58
CA GLY A 245 20.33 -15.56 -16.46
C GLY A 245 20.00 -16.14 -15.09
N ASN A 246 19.67 -15.31 -14.09
CA ASN A 246 19.25 -15.77 -12.76
C ASN A 246 17.80 -16.27 -12.78
N SER A 247 17.50 -17.18 -13.69
CA SER A 247 16.19 -17.82 -13.84
C SER A 247 16.22 -19.24 -13.26
N VAL A 248 15.32 -19.52 -12.32
CA VAL A 248 15.10 -20.86 -11.77
C VAL A 248 14.05 -21.56 -12.64
N LYS A 249 14.47 -22.63 -13.33
CA LYS A 249 13.61 -23.37 -14.27
C LYS A 249 12.96 -24.53 -13.57
N ILE A 250 11.65 -24.62 -13.60
CA ILE A 250 10.87 -25.64 -12.88
C ILE A 250 10.10 -26.59 -13.81
N ALA A 251 9.77 -26.18 -15.04
CA ALA A 251 8.86 -26.94 -15.91
C ALA A 251 9.41 -28.33 -16.26
N SER A 252 10.73 -28.49 -16.45
CA SER A 252 11.34 -29.77 -16.80
C SER A 252 11.27 -30.83 -15.68
N ARG A 253 11.01 -30.41 -14.44
CA ARG A 253 10.84 -31.29 -13.27
C ARG A 253 9.38 -31.69 -13.03
N LEU A 254 8.43 -31.01 -13.69
CA LEU A 254 7.00 -31.17 -13.47
C LEU A 254 6.36 -31.99 -14.61
N ARG A 255 5.33 -32.76 -14.26
CA ARG A 255 4.51 -33.46 -15.27
C ARG A 255 3.21 -32.72 -15.49
N PRO A 256 2.78 -32.52 -16.75
CA PRO A 256 1.54 -31.78 -17.07
C PRO A 256 0.29 -32.32 -16.36
N GLU A 257 0.24 -33.65 -16.13
CA GLU A 257 -0.88 -34.30 -15.44
C GLU A 257 -0.99 -33.96 -13.95
N TRP A 258 0.06 -33.40 -13.34
CA TRP A 258 0.05 -32.98 -11.94
C TRP A 258 -0.46 -31.55 -11.73
N ILE A 259 -0.45 -30.76 -12.82
CA ILE A 259 -0.59 -29.30 -12.75
C ILE A 259 -1.89 -28.87 -13.43
N GLU A 260 -2.63 -28.00 -12.77
CA GLU A 260 -3.73 -27.26 -13.37
C GLU A 260 -3.22 -25.93 -13.95
N LYS A 261 -2.45 -25.18 -13.16
CA LYS A 261 -1.89 -23.88 -13.54
C LYS A 261 -0.61 -23.58 -12.73
N ILE A 262 0.30 -22.81 -13.32
CA ILE A 262 1.37 -22.10 -12.61
C ILE A 262 1.11 -20.61 -12.82
N ASP A 263 1.11 -19.83 -11.75
CA ASP A 263 0.84 -18.39 -11.78
C ASP A 263 1.86 -17.62 -10.96
N GLY A 264 2.29 -16.47 -11.48
CA GLY A 264 3.33 -15.66 -10.85
C GLY A 264 4.73 -16.23 -11.06
N ASN A 265 5.71 -15.50 -10.55
CA ASN A 265 7.13 -15.79 -10.68
C ASN A 265 7.96 -15.35 -9.46
N LEU A 266 7.36 -14.57 -8.57
CA LEU A 266 7.92 -13.99 -7.33
C LEU A 266 6.79 -13.77 -6.33
N PRO A 267 6.36 -14.83 -5.61
CA PRO A 267 6.62 -16.26 -5.81
C PRO A 267 5.83 -16.84 -6.98
N ALA A 268 6.18 -18.06 -7.41
CA ALA A 268 5.31 -18.85 -8.28
C ALA A 268 4.35 -19.69 -7.43
N ASN A 269 3.05 -19.59 -7.73
CA ASN A 269 1.99 -20.43 -7.17
C ASN A 269 1.66 -21.56 -8.14
N ILE A 270 1.80 -22.80 -7.70
CA ILE A 270 1.49 -23.98 -8.47
C ILE A 270 0.15 -24.55 -7.97
N TYR A 271 -0.85 -24.47 -8.82
CA TYR A 271 -2.18 -25.06 -8.61
C TYR A 271 -2.12 -26.51 -9.09
N CYS A 272 -2.11 -27.41 -8.11
CA CYS A 272 -2.00 -28.84 -8.38
C CYS A 272 -3.36 -29.46 -8.63
N ARG A 273 -3.42 -30.48 -9.50
CA ARG A 273 -4.57 -31.37 -9.54
C ARG A 273 -4.64 -32.20 -8.25
N ASP A 274 -5.84 -32.69 -7.94
CA ASP A 274 -6.10 -33.41 -6.69
C ASP A 274 -5.12 -34.58 -6.50
N GLY A 275 -4.50 -34.63 -5.32
CA GLY A 275 -3.56 -35.68 -4.89
C GLY A 275 -2.12 -35.48 -5.38
N PHE A 276 -1.79 -34.47 -6.17
CA PHE A 276 -0.44 -34.32 -6.74
C PHE A 276 0.47 -33.32 -6.04
N ALA A 277 0.01 -32.61 -5.02
CA ALA A 277 0.83 -31.62 -4.30
C ALA A 277 2.15 -32.21 -3.76
N ASP A 278 2.12 -33.42 -3.18
CA ASP A 278 3.32 -34.10 -2.71
C ASP A 278 4.27 -34.49 -3.84
N SER A 279 3.72 -34.91 -4.98
CA SER A 279 4.52 -35.25 -6.17
C SER A 279 5.26 -34.01 -6.71
N VAL A 280 4.57 -32.87 -6.74
CA VAL A 280 5.15 -31.57 -7.15
C VAL A 280 6.25 -31.14 -6.19
N VAL A 281 6.00 -31.14 -4.89
CA VAL A 281 7.04 -30.80 -3.88
C VAL A 281 8.25 -31.70 -4.01
N ASN A 282 8.05 -33.03 -4.10
CA ASN A 282 9.15 -33.99 -4.21
C ASN A 282 9.98 -33.78 -5.49
N ALA A 283 9.32 -33.47 -6.61
CA ALA A 283 9.99 -33.21 -7.88
C ALA A 283 10.82 -31.91 -7.87
N LEU A 284 10.38 -30.92 -7.08
CA LEU A 284 11.05 -29.63 -6.94
C LEU A 284 12.03 -29.56 -5.77
N GLN A 285 12.14 -30.61 -4.95
CA GLN A 285 13.15 -30.66 -3.91
C GLN A 285 14.57 -30.52 -4.47
N GLY A 286 15.43 -29.78 -3.75
CA GLY A 286 16.81 -29.54 -4.17
C GLY A 286 16.93 -28.64 -5.39
N LEU A 287 15.95 -27.75 -5.64
CA LEU A 287 16.14 -26.60 -6.51
C LEU A 287 17.19 -25.66 -5.91
N ASP A 288 18.19 -25.31 -6.72
CA ASP A 288 19.11 -24.24 -6.37
C ASP A 288 18.38 -22.90 -6.40
N HIS A 289 18.68 -22.01 -5.48
CA HIS A 289 18.15 -20.64 -5.45
C HIS A 289 16.63 -20.52 -5.32
N ALA A 290 15.95 -21.52 -4.76
CA ALA A 290 14.53 -21.43 -4.45
C ALA A 290 14.16 -22.35 -3.27
N ARG A 291 13.17 -21.91 -2.53
CA ARG A 291 12.49 -22.66 -1.48
C ARG A 291 11.16 -23.18 -2.03
N VAL A 292 10.79 -24.37 -1.64
CA VAL A 292 9.55 -25.02 -2.09
C VAL A 292 8.73 -25.42 -0.86
N TRP A 293 7.51 -24.94 -0.79
CA TRP A 293 6.59 -25.27 0.31
C TRP A 293 5.26 -25.77 -0.23
N LYS A 294 4.65 -26.72 0.46
CA LYS A 294 3.18 -26.79 0.44
C LYS A 294 2.63 -25.54 1.12
N LYS A 295 1.47 -25.06 0.71
CA LYS A 295 0.86 -23.85 1.26
C LYS A 295 0.69 -23.89 2.78
N GLU A 296 0.34 -25.06 3.34
CA GLU A 296 0.22 -25.28 4.79
C GLU A 296 1.56 -25.25 5.56
N ASN A 297 2.69 -25.31 4.84
CA ASN A 297 4.05 -25.30 5.41
C ASN A 297 4.78 -23.98 5.12
N VAL A 298 4.12 -22.99 4.58
CA VAL A 298 4.68 -21.63 4.43
C VAL A 298 5.02 -21.09 5.81
N PRO A 299 6.19 -20.47 6.02
CA PRO A 299 6.57 -19.94 7.33
C PRO A 299 5.51 -18.98 7.88
N ALA A 300 5.06 -19.21 9.12
CA ALA A 300 3.97 -18.44 9.75
C ALA A 300 4.20 -16.92 9.73
N ARG A 301 5.46 -16.47 9.81
CA ARG A 301 5.82 -15.04 9.74
C ARG A 301 5.42 -14.35 8.44
N LEU A 302 5.16 -15.11 7.36
CA LEU A 302 4.74 -14.57 6.07
C LEU A 302 3.24 -14.30 6.00
N ASN A 303 2.45 -14.78 6.96
CA ASN A 303 0.97 -14.64 6.98
C ASN A 303 0.34 -14.97 5.63
N TYR A 304 0.74 -16.13 5.05
CA TYR A 304 0.39 -16.53 3.69
C TYR A 304 0.26 -18.06 3.60
N GLY A 305 -0.70 -18.55 2.80
CA GLY A 305 -0.88 -19.98 2.54
C GLY A 305 -2.21 -20.55 3.04
N THR A 306 -3.03 -19.77 3.77
CA THR A 306 -4.34 -20.26 4.26
C THR A 306 -5.49 -19.95 3.30
N ASN A 307 -5.34 -18.92 2.45
CA ASN A 307 -6.34 -18.55 1.47
C ASN A 307 -6.47 -19.61 0.37
N GLN A 308 -7.72 -19.90 -0.02
CA GLN A 308 -8.01 -20.88 -1.08
C GLN A 308 -7.51 -20.46 -2.48
N ARG A 309 -7.20 -19.19 -2.68
CA ARG A 309 -6.63 -18.63 -3.91
C ARG A 309 -5.12 -18.81 -4.02
N VAL A 310 -4.46 -19.23 -2.94
CA VAL A 310 -3.05 -19.61 -2.95
C VAL A 310 -2.93 -21.02 -3.52
N GLY A 311 -1.97 -21.24 -4.44
CA GLY A 311 -1.68 -22.53 -5.01
C GLY A 311 -1.23 -23.56 -3.96
N GLU A 312 -1.43 -24.85 -4.21
CA GLU A 312 -1.06 -25.92 -3.26
C GLU A 312 0.43 -25.97 -2.97
N VAL A 313 1.25 -25.52 -3.95
CA VAL A 313 2.71 -25.45 -3.79
C VAL A 313 3.21 -24.07 -4.17
N ILE A 314 4.04 -23.50 -3.32
CA ILE A 314 4.69 -22.21 -3.52
C ILE A 314 6.18 -22.45 -3.79
N VAL A 315 6.69 -21.85 -4.88
CA VAL A 315 8.12 -21.79 -5.18
C VAL A 315 8.58 -20.35 -4.98
N ASP A 316 9.38 -20.15 -3.95
CA ASP A 316 9.85 -18.82 -3.52
C ASP A 316 11.34 -18.69 -3.83
N PRO A 317 11.73 -17.95 -4.87
CA PRO A 317 13.13 -17.82 -5.25
C PRO A 317 13.90 -16.93 -4.25
N ASP A 318 15.20 -17.22 -4.15
CA ASP A 318 16.13 -16.39 -3.38
C ASP A 318 16.24 -14.98 -3.98
N LEU A 319 16.62 -14.02 -3.14
CA LEU A 319 16.83 -12.63 -3.60
C LEU A 319 17.80 -12.61 -4.78
N GLY A 320 17.41 -11.92 -5.85
CA GLY A 320 18.18 -11.81 -7.07
C GLY A 320 17.93 -12.92 -8.10
N TYR A 321 16.99 -13.83 -7.83
CA TYR A 321 16.52 -14.87 -8.74
C TYR A 321 15.03 -14.76 -9.03
N ILE A 322 14.57 -15.39 -10.12
CA ILE A 322 13.16 -15.38 -10.55
C ILE A 322 12.78 -16.75 -11.10
N ILE A 323 11.54 -17.16 -10.94
CA ILE A 323 11.02 -18.37 -11.58
C ILE A 323 10.64 -18.01 -13.04
N ASP A 324 11.42 -18.46 -14.01
CA ASP A 324 11.12 -18.32 -15.44
C ASP A 324 11.84 -19.41 -16.23
N GLU A 325 11.21 -19.90 -17.29
CA GLU A 325 11.81 -20.90 -18.17
C GLU A 325 12.79 -20.29 -19.19
N ARG A 326 12.76 -18.98 -19.38
CA ARG A 326 13.65 -18.21 -20.25
C ARG A 326 14.79 -17.63 -19.46
N ASP A 327 15.92 -17.46 -20.09
CA ASP A 327 17.01 -16.68 -19.54
C ASP A 327 16.72 -15.18 -19.78
N LEU A 328 16.38 -14.47 -18.70
CA LEU A 328 16.02 -13.06 -18.76
C LEU A 328 17.26 -12.15 -18.81
N PRO A 329 17.17 -10.95 -19.38
CA PRO A 329 18.29 -10.02 -19.50
C PRO A 329 18.73 -9.38 -18.18
N GLY A 330 18.03 -9.69 -17.10
CA GLY A 330 18.15 -8.98 -15.83
C GLY A 330 17.29 -7.73 -15.77
N GLY A 331 17.02 -7.24 -14.55
CA GLY A 331 16.16 -6.08 -14.31
C GLY A 331 15.81 -5.92 -12.84
N GLY A 332 15.14 -4.84 -12.52
CA GLY A 332 14.57 -4.68 -11.18
C GLY A 332 13.34 -5.56 -11.00
N MET A 333 13.24 -6.19 -9.85
CA MET A 333 12.12 -7.06 -9.47
C MET A 333 11.76 -6.88 -8.00
N HIS A 334 10.51 -7.18 -7.69
CA HIS A 334 9.96 -7.20 -6.34
C HIS A 334 8.96 -8.36 -6.18
N GLY A 335 8.62 -8.72 -4.95
CA GLY A 335 7.78 -9.88 -4.64
C GLY A 335 8.50 -10.88 -3.72
N PHE A 336 9.75 -10.59 -3.38
CA PHE A 336 10.57 -11.40 -2.48
C PHE A 336 10.08 -11.35 -1.03
N ASP A 337 10.70 -12.17 -0.20
CA ASP A 337 10.47 -12.24 1.23
C ASP A 337 10.59 -10.84 1.88
N PRO A 338 9.59 -10.38 2.64
CA PRO A 338 9.63 -9.10 3.36
C PRO A 338 10.77 -8.95 4.38
N ALA A 339 11.41 -10.04 4.77
CA ALA A 339 12.63 -9.98 5.59
C ALA A 339 13.83 -9.37 4.84
N CYS A 340 13.77 -9.30 3.50
CA CYS A 340 14.79 -8.64 2.69
C CYS A 340 14.60 -7.12 2.72
N LEU A 341 15.60 -6.39 3.18
CA LEU A 341 15.57 -4.92 3.24
C LEU A 341 15.31 -4.26 1.88
N ASP A 342 15.71 -4.91 0.78
CA ASP A 342 15.42 -4.44 -0.58
C ASP A 342 13.92 -4.30 -0.86
N MET A 343 13.07 -5.05 -0.14
CA MET A 343 11.62 -4.99 -0.26
C MET A 343 10.99 -3.94 0.62
N HIS A 344 11.71 -3.36 1.58
CA HIS A 344 11.15 -2.34 2.44
C HIS A 344 10.87 -1.05 1.65
N ALA A 345 9.79 -0.38 2.01
CA ALA A 345 9.24 0.76 1.30
C ALA A 345 9.40 2.06 2.10
N LEU A 346 9.41 3.18 1.40
CA LEU A 346 9.45 4.51 2.00
C LEU A 346 8.26 4.75 2.94
N PHE A 347 8.52 5.41 4.07
CA PHE A 347 7.49 6.06 4.89
C PHE A 347 8.02 7.39 5.43
N ARG A 348 7.28 8.45 5.14
CA ARG A 348 7.47 9.80 5.70
C ARG A 348 6.11 10.37 6.07
N ALA A 349 6.02 11.04 7.22
CA ALA A 349 4.78 11.69 7.63
C ALA A 349 5.06 12.99 8.38
N MET A 350 4.25 14.01 8.15
CA MET A 350 4.31 15.28 8.89
C MET A 350 2.93 15.91 9.01
N GLY A 351 2.72 16.76 9.97
CA GLY A 351 1.47 17.50 10.18
C GLY A 351 1.13 17.69 11.64
N PRO A 352 -0.08 18.18 11.92
CA PRO A 352 -0.50 18.52 13.28
C PRO A 352 -0.48 17.33 14.24
N ASP A 353 -0.77 16.12 13.79
CA ASP A 353 -0.88 14.93 14.63
C ASP A 353 0.42 14.12 14.74
N PHE A 354 1.45 14.45 13.96
CA PHE A 354 2.72 13.75 13.96
C PHE A 354 3.78 14.43 14.81
N LYS A 355 4.58 13.62 15.51
CA LYS A 355 5.82 14.08 16.17
C LYS A 355 6.97 14.17 15.17
N HIS A 356 8.06 14.79 15.59
CA HIS A 356 9.35 14.67 14.92
C HIS A 356 10.11 13.52 15.59
N VAL A 357 10.19 12.38 14.88
CA VAL A 357 10.80 11.16 15.41
C VAL A 357 11.22 10.22 14.26
N GLU A 358 12.33 9.52 14.44
CA GLU A 358 12.73 8.37 13.63
C GLU A 358 12.42 7.09 14.40
N ILE A 359 11.69 6.17 13.77
CA ILE A 359 11.34 4.87 14.37
C ILE A 359 11.83 3.72 13.48
N PRO A 360 11.99 2.50 14.04
CA PRO A 360 12.25 1.31 13.25
C PRO A 360 11.20 1.08 12.17
N HIS A 361 11.53 0.22 11.19
CA HIS A 361 10.58 -0.19 10.16
C HIS A 361 9.39 -0.91 10.80
N PHE A 362 8.18 -0.65 10.30
CA PHE A 362 6.94 -1.24 10.80
C PHE A 362 6.10 -1.82 9.66
N ARG A 363 5.09 -2.63 9.98
CA ARG A 363 4.31 -3.37 8.98
C ARG A 363 3.36 -2.45 8.22
N ASN A 364 3.19 -2.68 6.94
CA ASN A 364 2.28 -1.90 6.11
C ASN A 364 0.80 -2.05 6.51
N VAL A 365 0.41 -3.17 7.14
CA VAL A 365 -0.94 -3.38 7.68
C VAL A 365 -1.28 -2.42 8.83
N ASP A 366 -0.28 -1.85 9.51
CA ASP A 366 -0.47 -0.89 10.59
C ASP A 366 -0.92 0.50 10.09
N ILE A 367 -0.83 0.75 8.77
CA ILE A 367 -1.28 2.02 8.15
C ILE A 367 -2.80 2.19 8.24
N TYR A 368 -3.59 1.14 8.03
CA TYR A 368 -5.04 1.24 8.10
C TYR A 368 -5.53 1.73 9.47
N PRO A 369 -5.17 1.09 10.61
CA PRO A 369 -5.57 1.60 11.91
C PRO A 369 -4.94 2.96 12.23
N LEU A 370 -3.75 3.31 11.71
CA LEU A 370 -3.18 4.67 11.80
C LEU A 370 -4.09 5.69 11.11
N LEU A 371 -4.54 5.43 9.89
CA LEU A 371 -5.46 6.31 9.17
C LEU A 371 -6.78 6.46 9.92
N CYS A 372 -7.35 5.37 10.44
CA CYS A 372 -8.55 5.42 11.27
C CYS A 372 -8.34 6.30 12.52
N ARG A 373 -7.19 6.20 13.17
CA ARG A 373 -6.84 7.03 14.34
C ARG A 373 -6.75 8.51 13.99
N LEU A 374 -6.08 8.88 12.88
CA LEU A 374 -5.99 10.26 12.40
C LEU A 374 -7.36 10.85 12.02
N LEU A 375 -8.26 10.03 11.50
CA LEU A 375 -9.62 10.41 11.13
C LEU A 375 -10.60 10.40 12.30
N GLY A 376 -10.19 9.90 13.47
CA GLY A 376 -11.06 9.79 14.64
C GLY A 376 -12.20 8.78 14.47
N ILE A 377 -12.01 7.75 13.66
CA ILE A 377 -12.98 6.70 13.36
C ILE A 377 -12.54 5.34 13.92
N LYS A 378 -13.51 4.45 14.13
CA LYS A 378 -13.24 3.08 14.56
C LYS A 378 -12.85 2.23 13.36
N PRO A 379 -11.69 1.52 13.40
CA PRO A 379 -11.33 0.58 12.34
C PRO A 379 -12.29 -0.62 12.31
N ALA A 380 -12.48 -1.20 11.12
CA ALA A 380 -13.03 -2.55 10.97
C ALA A 380 -12.00 -3.59 11.43
N ASP A 381 -12.42 -4.87 11.49
CA ASP A 381 -11.50 -5.96 11.84
C ASP A 381 -10.31 -5.99 10.88
N ASN A 382 -9.11 -6.03 11.44
CA ASN A 382 -7.86 -5.95 10.69
C ASN A 382 -6.70 -6.61 11.46
N ASP A 383 -5.57 -6.80 10.80
CA ASP A 383 -4.35 -7.43 11.34
C ASP A 383 -3.33 -6.41 11.87
N GLY A 384 -3.57 -5.13 11.65
CA GLY A 384 -2.69 -4.04 12.06
C GLY A 384 -2.86 -3.66 13.54
N CYS A 385 -1.85 -3.00 14.09
CA CYS A 385 -1.82 -2.53 15.48
C CYS A 385 -1.22 -1.12 15.54
N VAL A 386 -2.07 -0.10 15.72
CA VAL A 386 -1.60 1.30 15.82
C VAL A 386 -0.79 1.56 17.09
N GLU A 387 -0.99 0.77 18.12
CA GLU A 387 -0.26 0.86 19.40
C GLU A 387 1.23 0.58 19.23
N GLU A 388 1.62 -0.29 18.28
CA GLU A 388 3.02 -0.60 17.97
C GLU A 388 3.78 0.62 17.37
N ILE A 389 3.06 1.56 16.79
CA ILE A 389 3.61 2.77 16.18
C ILE A 389 3.09 4.07 16.84
N ALA A 390 2.46 3.96 18.01
CA ALA A 390 1.84 5.12 18.69
C ALA A 390 2.84 6.24 19.02
N GLU A 391 4.13 5.93 19.11
CA GLU A 391 5.19 6.91 19.38
C GLU A 391 5.34 7.96 18.28
N ILE A 392 4.83 7.74 17.06
CA ILE A 392 4.85 8.75 15.98
C ILE A 392 3.76 9.82 16.14
N LEU A 393 2.76 9.58 16.99
CA LEU A 393 1.60 10.47 17.19
C LEU A 393 1.81 11.38 18.41
N LYS A 394 1.25 12.61 18.33
CA LYS A 394 1.22 13.58 19.45
C LYS A 394 0.19 13.21 20.49
#